data_8a3a2fa87f2b6cf94a2d8a97e31bf6dc
#
_entry.id   8a3a2fa87f2b6cf94a2d8a97e31bf6dc
#
_cell.length_a   1.000
_cell.length_b   1.000
_cell.length_c   1.000
_cell.angle_alpha   90.00
_cell.angle_beta   90.00
_cell.angle_gamma   90.00
#
_symmetry.space_group_name_H-M   'P 1'
#
loop_
_entity.id
_entity.type
_entity.pdbx_description
1 polymer ?
#
loop_
_entity_poly.entity_id
_entity_poly.type
_entity_poly.pdbx_seq_one_letter_code
_entity_poly.pdbx_strand_id
1 'polypeptide(L)'
;SAIFACKPARLPSPFTIFVFNISNRNDDMTEYRKPTPAEIEALTAAGNSAENWDAIEVAQNFTPAQLSGCRLEGRVQIGRGARLRRCTIRNYRIGEEALIEGVTALECRRESSFGNGVRVAAINENGGRTVRIYDRLTAQTAYILAVYRYRPEAVEAIERMIERYAAERRDTLGTVGPHARITGARFIREVNIGKGATIDGASLLENGTVCAGAYVGIDVQARDFIAAEGARIDGGTLLERCFAGECCTLDKHFTAVDSLFFANSHCENGEAVSIFAGPYTVSHHKSSLLIAGMFSFFNAGSGSNQSNHLFKSGAVHQSVHLRGCKFASGAYIMSPALEGAFTMIMGHHSYHHDTSAFPYSYLIEKEGRTTLMPGANLTSYGAVRDIEKWGQRDKRSAGRDLINFETWNPFVGNALAAGLDALRTLYDS
;
A
#
# COMPACT_ATOMS: atom_id res chain seq x y z
N SER A 1 -29.53 -9.29 -16.39
CA SER A 1 -28.89 -10.29 -15.52
C SER A 1 -28.33 -11.45 -16.35
N ALA A 2 -27.29 -11.23 -17.11
CA ALA A 2 -26.56 -12.29 -17.81
C ALA A 2 -25.15 -11.78 -18.16
N ILE A 3 -24.34 -11.53 -17.15
CA ILE A 3 -22.92 -11.24 -17.32
C ILE A 3 -22.18 -12.22 -16.42
N PHE A 4 -21.42 -13.13 -17.03
CA PHE A 4 -20.62 -14.21 -16.47
C PHE A 4 -21.22 -15.62 -16.56
N ALA A 5 -21.43 -16.11 -17.80
CA ALA A 5 -21.49 -17.53 -18.05
C ALA A 5 -20.43 -17.93 -19.09
N CYS A 6 -19.17 -17.95 -18.66
CA CYS A 6 -18.13 -18.67 -19.40
C CYS A 6 -18.06 -20.08 -18.82
N LYS A 7 -18.34 -21.11 -19.64
CA LYS A 7 -18.24 -22.52 -19.25
C LYS A 7 -16.82 -22.83 -18.77
N PRO A 8 -16.64 -23.55 -17.65
CA PRO A 8 -15.31 -23.83 -17.12
C PRO A 8 -14.60 -24.87 -18.00
N ALA A 9 -13.46 -24.49 -18.55
CA ALA A 9 -12.46 -25.44 -18.99
C ALA A 9 -11.95 -26.20 -17.75
N ARG A 10 -11.92 -27.55 -17.82
CA ARG A 10 -11.37 -28.38 -16.74
C ARG A 10 -9.91 -28.04 -16.53
N LEU A 11 -9.62 -27.45 -15.38
CA LEU A 11 -8.25 -27.26 -14.89
C LEU A 11 -7.74 -28.61 -14.34
N PRO A 12 -6.49 -29.01 -14.61
CA PRO A 12 -5.88 -30.16 -13.95
C PRO A 12 -5.65 -29.82 -12.48
N SER A 13 -6.00 -30.75 -11.59
CA SER A 13 -5.64 -30.68 -10.16
C SER A 13 -4.24 -31.26 -9.97
N PRO A 14 -3.49 -30.92 -8.91
CA PRO A 14 -3.86 -30.09 -7.76
C PRO A 14 -3.03 -28.81 -7.68
N PHE A 15 -3.60 -27.79 -7.08
CA PHE A 15 -2.86 -26.63 -6.58
C PHE A 15 -1.81 -27.10 -5.57
N THR A 16 -0.56 -27.14 -5.98
CA THR A 16 0.55 -27.18 -5.05
C THR A 16 0.64 -25.78 -4.46
N ILE A 17 0.03 -25.60 -3.29
CA ILE A 17 0.29 -24.42 -2.46
C ILE A 17 1.76 -24.50 -2.10
N PHE A 18 2.56 -23.62 -2.67
CA PHE A 18 3.92 -23.39 -2.18
C PHE A 18 3.78 -22.85 -0.75
N VAL A 19 3.86 -23.75 0.22
CA VAL A 19 4.10 -23.39 1.60
C VAL A 19 5.55 -22.87 1.64
N PHE A 20 5.69 -21.55 1.49
CA PHE A 20 6.94 -20.91 1.83
C PHE A 20 7.21 -21.16 3.31
N ASN A 21 8.27 -21.87 3.57
CA ASN A 21 8.77 -22.18 4.90
C ASN A 21 8.98 -20.86 5.66
N ILE A 22 8.12 -20.60 6.65
CA ILE A 22 8.14 -19.40 7.50
C ILE A 22 9.15 -19.63 8.62
N SER A 23 10.40 -19.88 8.29
CA SER A 23 11.47 -19.93 9.28
C SER A 23 12.67 -19.10 8.81
N ASN A 24 12.50 -17.78 8.84
CA ASN A 24 13.62 -16.87 9.00
C ASN A 24 13.37 -16.02 10.25
N ARG A 25 13.25 -16.65 11.41
CA ARG A 25 13.81 -16.09 12.63
C ARG A 25 15.33 -16.30 12.55
N ASN A 26 16.03 -15.47 11.80
CA ASN A 26 17.37 -15.10 12.19
C ASN A 26 17.20 -14.16 13.39
N ASP A 27 16.84 -14.72 14.53
CA ASP A 27 17.19 -14.16 15.81
C ASP A 27 18.71 -14.17 15.84
N ASP A 28 19.34 -13.08 15.43
CA ASP A 28 20.67 -12.74 15.89
C ASP A 28 20.55 -12.79 17.42
N MET A 29 21.13 -13.82 18.04
CA MET A 29 21.04 -14.09 19.48
C MET A 29 21.85 -13.02 20.21
N THR A 30 21.39 -11.77 20.18
CA THR A 30 21.98 -10.74 21.02
C THR A 30 21.68 -11.12 22.47
N GLU A 31 22.71 -11.49 23.20
CA GLU A 31 22.59 -11.74 24.63
C GLU A 31 22.32 -10.41 25.35
N TYR A 32 21.22 -10.36 26.08
CA TYR A 32 20.83 -9.20 26.86
C TYR A 32 21.12 -9.44 28.34
N ARG A 33 21.46 -8.36 29.06
CA ARG A 33 21.63 -8.31 30.51
C ARG A 33 21.00 -7.07 31.11
N LYS A 34 20.86 -7.05 32.41
CA LYS A 34 20.47 -5.83 33.11
C LYS A 34 21.67 -4.85 33.14
N PRO A 35 21.42 -3.52 33.10
CA PRO A 35 22.46 -2.54 33.35
C PRO A 35 23.00 -2.70 34.78
N THR A 36 24.31 -2.55 34.95
CA THR A 36 24.95 -2.57 36.26
C THR A 36 24.65 -1.29 37.07
N PRO A 37 24.79 -1.30 38.41
CA PRO A 37 24.61 -0.09 39.23
C PRO A 37 25.46 1.11 38.74
N ALA A 38 26.72 0.87 38.35
CA ALA A 38 27.58 1.92 37.82
C ALA A 38 27.10 2.46 36.47
N GLU A 39 26.57 1.61 35.59
CA GLU A 39 25.94 2.05 34.32
C GLU A 39 24.69 2.86 34.58
N ILE A 40 23.84 2.48 35.56
CA ILE A 40 22.64 3.22 35.95
C ILE A 40 23.02 4.62 36.49
N GLU A 41 24.04 4.71 37.32
CA GLU A 41 24.57 6.01 37.79
C GLU A 41 25.05 6.89 36.64
N ALA A 42 25.82 6.35 35.74
CA ALA A 42 26.32 7.07 34.56
C ALA A 42 25.17 7.49 33.61
N LEU A 43 24.16 6.63 33.41
CA LEU A 43 22.96 6.92 32.61
C LEU A 43 22.16 8.06 33.24
N THR A 44 21.97 8.03 34.56
CA THR A 44 21.24 9.06 35.30
C THR A 44 21.98 10.40 35.25
N ALA A 45 23.30 10.40 35.38
CA ALA A 45 24.15 11.58 35.24
C ALA A 45 24.07 12.18 33.81
N ALA A 46 23.86 11.36 32.79
CA ALA A 46 23.64 11.78 31.39
C ALA A 46 22.17 12.22 31.10
N GLY A 47 21.35 12.40 32.15
CA GLY A 47 19.98 12.88 32.06
C GLY A 47 18.97 11.80 31.61
N ASN A 48 19.31 10.52 31.69
CA ASN A 48 18.37 9.45 31.41
C ASN A 48 17.57 9.06 32.67
N SER A 49 16.37 8.58 32.48
CA SER A 49 15.51 8.06 33.55
C SER A 49 14.80 6.79 33.09
N ALA A 50 14.49 5.90 34.02
CA ALA A 50 13.62 4.76 33.78
C ALA A 50 12.53 4.69 34.85
N GLU A 51 11.32 4.26 34.43
CA GLU A 51 10.23 3.96 35.36
C GLU A 51 10.65 2.82 36.33
N ASN A 52 11.34 1.81 35.76
CA ASN A 52 11.95 0.71 36.49
C ASN A 52 13.19 0.20 35.75
N TRP A 53 14.39 0.39 36.31
CA TRP A 53 15.63 -0.09 35.72
C TRP A 53 15.68 -1.61 35.57
N ASP A 54 14.96 -2.36 36.42
CA ASP A 54 14.88 -3.82 36.31
C ASP A 54 14.11 -4.29 35.06
N ALA A 55 13.31 -3.42 34.44
CA ALA A 55 12.61 -3.68 33.20
C ALA A 55 13.46 -3.35 31.96
N ILE A 56 14.63 -2.74 32.14
CA ILE A 56 15.53 -2.37 31.05
C ILE A 56 16.56 -3.48 30.84
N GLU A 57 16.78 -3.85 29.60
CA GLU A 57 17.77 -4.84 29.17
C GLU A 57 18.69 -4.23 28.12
N VAL A 58 19.98 -4.49 28.23
CA VAL A 58 21.00 -3.94 27.31
C VAL A 58 21.87 -5.07 26.74
N ALA A 59 22.39 -4.89 25.53
CA ALA A 59 23.32 -5.85 24.96
C ALA A 59 24.61 -6.00 25.80
N GLN A 60 25.29 -7.13 25.72
CA GLN A 60 26.49 -7.42 26.52
C GLN A 60 27.57 -6.34 26.43
N ASN A 61 27.76 -5.76 25.24
CA ASN A 61 28.75 -4.72 24.98
C ASN A 61 28.18 -3.29 25.03
N PHE A 62 27.07 -3.10 25.76
CA PHE A 62 26.45 -1.80 25.99
C PHE A 62 27.41 -0.85 26.72
N THR A 63 27.34 0.42 26.36
CA THR A 63 27.99 1.50 27.10
C THR A 63 27.00 2.64 27.38
N PRO A 64 27.05 3.31 28.54
CA PRO A 64 26.14 4.40 28.88
C PRO A 64 26.13 5.55 27.88
N ALA A 65 27.22 5.77 27.15
CA ALA A 65 27.33 6.81 26.10
C ALA A 65 26.35 6.62 24.93
N GLN A 66 25.71 5.44 24.80
CA GLN A 66 24.68 5.17 23.82
C GLN A 66 23.38 5.94 24.09
N LEU A 67 23.12 6.36 25.33
CA LEU A 67 21.90 7.04 25.75
C LEU A 67 22.19 8.43 26.31
N SER A 68 21.35 9.42 25.95
CA SER A 68 21.41 10.77 26.51
C SER A 68 20.04 11.44 26.52
N GLY A 69 19.60 11.88 27.71
CA GLY A 69 18.34 12.60 27.90
C GLY A 69 17.10 11.77 27.52
N CYS A 70 17.12 10.47 27.77
CA CYS A 70 16.03 9.56 27.41
C CYS A 70 15.17 9.20 28.63
N ARG A 71 13.87 8.99 28.38
CA ARG A 71 12.95 8.43 29.36
C ARG A 71 12.52 7.03 28.90
N LEU A 72 12.80 6.02 29.70
CA LEU A 72 12.48 4.63 29.42
C LEU A 72 11.34 4.15 30.32
N GLU A 73 10.31 3.57 29.72
CA GLU A 73 9.11 3.15 30.40
C GLU A 73 8.74 1.70 30.03
N GLY A 74 8.22 0.94 31.00
CA GLY A 74 7.92 -0.47 30.80
C GLY A 74 9.17 -1.28 30.39
N ARG A 75 9.00 -2.29 29.54
CA ARG A 75 10.08 -3.15 29.07
C ARG A 75 10.79 -2.56 27.86
N VAL A 76 12.09 -2.27 27.97
CA VAL A 76 12.90 -1.78 26.86
C VAL A 76 14.16 -2.63 26.72
N GLN A 77 14.41 -3.14 25.51
CA GLN A 77 15.63 -3.88 25.15
C GLN A 77 16.45 -3.02 24.19
N ILE A 78 17.74 -2.81 24.50
CA ILE A 78 18.63 -1.92 23.75
C ILE A 78 19.76 -2.75 23.12
N GLY A 79 19.74 -2.84 21.80
CA GLY A 79 20.71 -3.60 21.01
C GLY A 79 22.10 -2.98 20.97
N ARG A 80 23.04 -3.77 20.48
CA ARG A 80 24.43 -3.38 20.31
C ARG A 80 24.56 -2.12 19.46
N GLY A 81 25.31 -1.12 19.91
CA GLY A 81 25.58 0.10 19.15
C GLY A 81 24.37 1.00 18.89
N ALA A 82 23.19 0.67 19.42
CA ALA A 82 22.03 1.52 19.30
C ALA A 82 22.25 2.86 20.02
N ARG A 83 21.80 3.96 19.42
CA ARG A 83 21.99 5.32 19.95
C ARG A 83 20.62 5.99 20.15
N LEU A 84 20.36 6.36 21.40
CA LEU A 84 19.09 6.96 21.82
C LEU A 84 19.36 8.36 22.40
N ARG A 85 18.72 9.40 21.86
CA ARG A 85 18.91 10.77 22.31
C ARG A 85 17.60 11.53 22.40
N ARG A 86 17.34 12.14 23.55
CA ARG A 86 16.17 13.02 23.77
C ARG A 86 14.87 12.39 23.29
N CYS A 87 14.55 11.19 23.77
CA CYS A 87 13.36 10.45 23.39
C CYS A 87 12.67 9.78 24.59
N THR A 88 11.37 9.57 24.46
CA THR A 88 10.60 8.72 25.39
C THR A 88 10.29 7.41 24.68
N ILE A 89 10.63 6.28 25.32
CA ILE A 89 10.43 4.94 24.76
C ILE A 89 9.70 4.08 25.77
N ARG A 90 8.61 3.44 25.34
CA ARG A 90 7.82 2.51 26.15
C ARG A 90 7.59 1.20 25.43
N ASN A 91 7.97 0.08 26.05
CA ASN A 91 7.72 -1.28 25.58
C ASN A 91 8.24 -1.53 24.14
N TYR A 92 9.54 -1.39 23.94
CA TYR A 92 10.18 -1.62 22.63
C TYR A 92 11.47 -2.43 22.71
N ARG A 93 11.68 -3.23 21.67
CA ARG A 93 12.98 -3.84 21.35
C ARG A 93 13.67 -2.97 20.32
N ILE A 94 14.83 -2.44 20.65
CA ILE A 94 15.63 -1.58 19.77
C ILE A 94 16.77 -2.43 19.21
N GLY A 95 16.78 -2.57 17.90
CA GLY A 95 17.77 -3.37 17.16
C GLY A 95 19.15 -2.76 17.13
N GLU A 96 20.09 -3.55 16.65
CA GLU A 96 21.50 -3.20 16.52
C GLU A 96 21.69 -1.92 15.69
N GLU A 97 22.59 -1.04 16.13
CA GLU A 97 22.95 0.22 15.47
C GLU A 97 21.78 1.12 15.06
N ALA A 98 20.61 0.94 15.66
CA ALA A 98 19.48 1.83 15.45
C ALA A 98 19.77 3.22 16.04
N LEU A 99 19.29 4.26 15.36
CA LEU A 99 19.36 5.65 15.81
C LEU A 99 17.96 6.18 16.10
N ILE A 100 17.73 6.64 17.34
CA ILE A 100 16.47 7.29 17.73
C ILE A 100 16.81 8.63 18.37
N GLU A 101 16.39 9.72 17.74
CA GLU A 101 16.74 11.08 18.22
C GLU A 101 15.57 12.05 18.12
N GLY A 102 15.31 12.78 19.21
CA GLY A 102 14.30 13.84 19.23
C GLY A 102 12.87 13.32 19.04
N VAL A 103 12.55 12.14 19.57
CA VAL A 103 11.22 11.52 19.45
C VAL A 103 10.41 11.76 20.71
N THR A 104 9.27 12.42 20.57
CA THR A 104 8.42 12.75 21.72
C THR A 104 7.92 11.49 22.41
N ALA A 105 7.38 10.52 21.67
CA ALA A 105 6.99 9.22 22.21
C ALA A 105 7.05 8.12 21.15
N LEU A 106 7.82 7.07 21.43
CA LEU A 106 7.82 5.78 20.75
C LEU A 106 7.28 4.75 21.73
N GLU A 107 6.04 4.32 21.58
CA GLU A 107 5.34 3.59 22.63
C GLU A 107 4.47 2.45 22.11
N CYS A 108 4.47 1.33 22.83
CA CYS A 108 3.49 0.27 22.71
C CYS A 108 2.72 0.18 24.03
N ARG A 109 1.46 0.58 24.04
CA ARG A 109 0.62 0.68 25.25
C ARG A 109 -0.34 -0.49 25.40
N ARG A 110 -0.56 -1.23 24.32
CA ARG A 110 -1.50 -2.37 24.25
C ARG A 110 -0.92 -3.46 23.36
N GLU A 111 -1.51 -4.64 23.45
CA GLU A 111 -1.24 -5.69 22.49
C GLU A 111 -1.68 -5.24 21.09
N SER A 112 -0.82 -5.42 20.09
CA SER A 112 -1.08 -5.02 18.72
C SER A 112 -0.54 -6.06 17.74
N SER A 113 -1.19 -6.19 16.59
CA SER A 113 -0.66 -6.88 15.41
C SER A 113 0.07 -5.91 14.46
N PHE A 114 0.26 -4.65 14.89
CA PHE A 114 1.01 -3.63 14.16
C PHE A 114 0.50 -3.43 12.73
N GLY A 115 -0.81 -3.23 12.58
CA GLY A 115 -1.48 -3.03 11.31
C GLY A 115 -1.79 -4.31 10.53
N ASN A 116 -1.20 -5.46 10.89
CA ASN A 116 -1.53 -6.73 10.23
C ASN A 116 -2.94 -7.19 10.62
N GLY A 117 -3.76 -7.52 9.61
CA GLY A 117 -5.15 -7.92 9.80
C GLY A 117 -6.17 -6.77 9.76
N VAL A 118 -5.74 -5.53 9.61
CA VAL A 118 -6.64 -4.39 9.39
C VAL A 118 -7.45 -4.61 8.13
N ARG A 119 -8.73 -4.27 8.18
CA ARG A 119 -9.67 -4.39 7.06
C ARG A 119 -9.75 -3.08 6.29
N VAL A 120 -9.55 -3.16 5.01
CA VAL A 120 -9.62 -2.05 4.05
C VAL A 120 -10.83 -2.25 3.15
N ALA A 121 -11.75 -1.29 3.08
CA ALA A 121 -12.93 -1.34 2.24
C ALA A 121 -12.58 -0.90 0.80
N ALA A 122 -11.92 -1.78 0.03
CA ALA A 122 -11.46 -1.49 -1.32
C ALA A 122 -12.59 -1.54 -2.36
N ILE A 123 -12.49 -0.75 -3.43
CA ILE A 123 -13.35 -0.72 -4.63
C ILE A 123 -14.79 -0.23 -4.36
N ASN A 124 -15.27 -0.26 -3.15
CA ASN A 124 -16.61 0.20 -2.81
C ASN A 124 -16.64 0.82 -1.40
N GLU A 125 -16.96 2.10 -1.30
CA GLU A 125 -17.05 2.82 -0.02
C GLU A 125 -18.09 2.21 0.93
N ASN A 126 -19.14 1.58 0.40
CA ASN A 126 -20.14 0.87 1.21
C ASN A 126 -19.70 -0.52 1.68
N GLY A 127 -18.47 -0.92 1.40
CA GLY A 127 -17.92 -2.21 1.76
C GLY A 127 -18.31 -3.35 0.80
N GLY A 128 -18.23 -4.60 1.27
CA GLY A 128 -18.53 -5.78 0.48
C GLY A 128 -17.34 -6.34 -0.32
N ARG A 129 -16.24 -5.59 -0.44
CA ARG A 129 -15.00 -6.01 -1.09
C ARG A 129 -13.79 -5.77 -0.18
N THR A 130 -13.95 -6.11 1.07
CA THR A 130 -12.94 -5.91 2.11
C THR A 130 -11.69 -6.74 1.83
N VAL A 131 -10.54 -6.13 1.97
CA VAL A 131 -9.22 -6.77 1.94
C VAL A 131 -8.56 -6.63 3.30
N ARG A 132 -8.10 -7.73 3.89
CA ARG A 132 -7.25 -7.66 5.08
C ARG A 132 -5.82 -7.40 4.66
N ILE A 133 -5.24 -6.31 5.13
CA ILE A 133 -3.85 -5.98 4.86
C ILE A 133 -2.91 -6.72 5.82
N TYR A 134 -1.73 -7.03 5.33
CA TYR A 134 -0.61 -7.58 6.11
C TYR A 134 0.70 -7.29 5.37
N ASP A 135 1.81 -7.35 6.06
CA ASP A 135 3.11 -6.88 5.55
C ASP A 135 3.68 -7.69 4.36
N ARG A 136 2.99 -8.77 3.96
CA ARG A 136 3.31 -9.59 2.78
C ARG A 136 2.21 -9.60 1.73
N LEU A 137 1.26 -8.66 1.82
CA LEU A 137 0.17 -8.57 0.86
C LEU A 137 0.70 -8.30 -0.55
N THR A 138 0.16 -9.04 -1.52
CA THR A 138 0.42 -8.83 -2.95
C THR A 138 -0.84 -8.36 -3.67
N ALA A 139 -0.67 -7.70 -4.81
CA ALA A 139 -1.79 -7.29 -5.66
C ALA A 139 -2.67 -8.49 -6.04
N GLN A 140 -2.08 -9.65 -6.29
CA GLN A 140 -2.80 -10.89 -6.64
C GLN A 140 -3.66 -11.39 -5.48
N THR A 141 -3.10 -11.44 -4.28
CA THR A 141 -3.85 -11.88 -3.08
C THR A 141 -5.00 -10.91 -2.79
N ALA A 142 -4.73 -9.61 -2.84
CA ALA A 142 -5.75 -8.59 -2.64
C ALA A 142 -6.85 -8.64 -3.72
N TYR A 143 -6.47 -8.89 -4.98
CA TYR A 143 -7.43 -9.07 -6.07
C TYR A 143 -8.37 -10.26 -5.84
N ILE A 144 -7.84 -11.40 -5.39
CA ILE A 144 -8.68 -12.56 -5.06
C ILE A 144 -9.65 -12.19 -3.94
N LEU A 145 -9.19 -11.56 -2.86
CA LEU A 145 -10.04 -11.13 -1.74
C LEU A 145 -11.14 -10.16 -2.17
N ALA A 146 -10.85 -9.19 -3.03
CA ALA A 146 -11.79 -8.16 -3.43
C ALA A 146 -12.75 -8.61 -4.54
N VAL A 147 -12.31 -9.45 -5.50
CA VAL A 147 -13.04 -9.71 -6.75
C VAL A 147 -13.60 -11.13 -6.83
N TYR A 148 -12.92 -12.14 -6.27
CA TYR A 148 -13.36 -13.54 -6.35
C TYR A 148 -14.45 -13.89 -5.32
N ARG A 149 -15.35 -12.97 -5.03
CA ARG A 149 -16.43 -13.16 -4.04
C ARG A 149 -17.41 -14.29 -4.38
N TYR A 150 -17.42 -14.71 -5.62
CA TYR A 150 -18.18 -15.89 -6.09
C TYR A 150 -17.48 -17.23 -5.80
N ARG A 151 -16.29 -17.18 -5.16
CA ARG A 151 -15.53 -18.34 -4.67
C ARG A 151 -15.30 -18.19 -3.16
N PRO A 152 -16.36 -18.29 -2.35
CA PRO A 152 -16.27 -17.99 -0.92
C PRO A 152 -15.24 -18.86 -0.20
N GLU A 153 -15.08 -20.13 -0.58
CA GLU A 153 -14.14 -21.04 0.06
C GLU A 153 -12.67 -20.56 -0.10
N ALA A 154 -12.34 -20.02 -1.28
CA ALA A 154 -11.00 -19.51 -1.55
C ALA A 154 -10.75 -18.22 -0.77
N VAL A 155 -11.74 -17.31 -0.75
CA VAL A 155 -11.66 -16.07 0.00
C VAL A 155 -11.50 -16.34 1.49
N GLU A 156 -12.34 -17.23 2.07
CA GLU A 156 -12.26 -17.61 3.47
C GLU A 156 -10.94 -18.31 3.84
N ALA A 157 -10.40 -19.14 2.94
CA ALA A 157 -9.10 -19.77 3.18
C ALA A 157 -7.97 -18.74 3.30
N ILE A 158 -7.97 -17.73 2.42
CA ILE A 158 -6.98 -16.63 2.47
C ILE A 158 -7.22 -15.76 3.72
N GLU A 159 -8.47 -15.42 4.04
CA GLU A 159 -8.81 -14.68 5.25
C GLU A 159 -8.29 -15.38 6.51
N ARG A 160 -8.53 -16.68 6.65
CA ARG A 160 -8.02 -17.49 7.78
C ARG A 160 -6.49 -17.54 7.81
N MET A 161 -5.82 -17.59 6.67
CA MET A 161 -4.37 -17.52 6.59
C MET A 161 -3.86 -16.17 7.14
N ILE A 162 -4.46 -15.06 6.70
CA ILE A 162 -4.06 -13.71 7.15
C ILE A 162 -4.37 -13.52 8.64
N GLU A 163 -5.50 -14.03 9.13
CA GLU A 163 -5.84 -13.98 10.56
C GLU A 163 -4.80 -14.69 11.44
N ARG A 164 -4.38 -15.89 11.04
CA ARG A 164 -3.31 -16.61 11.74
C ARG A 164 -2.00 -15.83 11.71
N TYR A 165 -1.64 -15.33 10.53
CA TYR A 165 -0.44 -14.53 10.36
C TYR A 165 -0.43 -13.28 11.25
N ALA A 166 -1.56 -12.57 11.31
CA ALA A 166 -1.72 -11.40 12.18
C ALA A 166 -1.67 -11.79 13.68
N ALA A 167 -2.26 -12.92 14.05
CA ALA A 167 -2.23 -13.43 15.42
C ALA A 167 -0.81 -13.78 15.87
N GLU A 168 0.00 -14.38 15.00
CA GLU A 168 1.41 -14.70 15.28
C GLU A 168 2.30 -13.45 15.46
N ARG A 169 1.84 -12.29 14.98
CA ARG A 169 2.54 -11.02 15.10
C ARG A 169 2.10 -10.16 16.27
N ARG A 170 1.07 -10.59 16.98
CA ARG A 170 0.62 -9.87 18.18
C ARG A 170 1.68 -9.88 19.26
N ASP A 171 1.99 -8.71 19.75
CA ASP A 171 2.90 -8.52 20.88
C ASP A 171 2.51 -7.25 21.64
N THR A 172 2.94 -7.16 22.88
CA THR A 172 2.91 -5.96 23.72
C THR A 172 4.20 -5.14 23.60
N LEU A 173 5.19 -5.66 22.89
CA LEU A 173 6.47 -4.99 22.60
C LEU A 173 6.57 -4.65 21.12
N GLY A 174 6.70 -3.36 20.82
CA GLY A 174 7.07 -2.92 19.49
C GLY A 174 8.54 -3.25 19.16
N THR A 175 8.89 -3.21 17.90
CA THR A 175 10.24 -3.50 17.42
C THR A 175 10.77 -2.38 16.52
N VAL A 176 12.00 -1.94 16.77
CA VAL A 176 12.80 -1.14 15.86
C VAL A 176 13.92 -2.03 15.32
N GLY A 177 13.91 -2.28 14.03
CA GLY A 177 14.86 -3.16 13.36
C GLY A 177 16.29 -2.63 13.35
N PRO A 178 17.29 -3.49 13.06
CA PRO A 178 18.69 -3.09 12.96
C PRO A 178 18.89 -1.96 11.94
N HIS A 179 19.80 -1.03 12.26
CA HIS A 179 20.16 0.13 11.42
C HIS A 179 18.99 1.09 11.07
N ALA A 180 17.82 0.93 11.70
CA ALA A 180 16.71 1.86 11.51
C ALA A 180 17.04 3.25 12.09
N ARG A 181 16.47 4.29 11.48
CA ARG A 181 16.68 5.69 11.89
C ARG A 181 15.35 6.36 12.16
N ILE A 182 15.20 6.92 13.35
CA ILE A 182 13.99 7.66 13.74
C ILE A 182 14.44 9.01 14.27
N THR A 183 14.10 10.09 13.58
CA THR A 183 14.52 11.46 13.91
C THR A 183 13.34 12.41 13.92
N GLY A 184 13.25 13.26 14.94
CA GLY A 184 12.28 14.35 15.02
C GLY A 184 10.81 13.98 14.99
N ALA A 185 10.47 12.71 15.12
CA ALA A 185 9.07 12.26 15.10
C ALA A 185 8.34 12.61 16.40
N ARG A 186 7.03 12.92 16.28
CA ARG A 186 6.23 13.22 17.48
C ARG A 186 5.72 11.96 18.16
N PHE A 187 4.75 11.28 17.56
CA PHE A 187 4.09 10.13 18.18
C PHE A 187 4.15 8.90 17.27
N ILE A 188 4.75 7.84 17.76
CA ILE A 188 4.81 6.53 17.12
C ILE A 188 4.22 5.53 18.12
N ARG A 189 3.03 4.98 17.83
CA ARG A 189 2.24 4.14 18.70
C ARG A 189 1.88 2.81 18.06
N GLU A 190 2.20 1.70 18.74
CA GLU A 190 1.92 0.36 18.20
C GLU A 190 2.42 0.20 16.75
N VAL A 191 3.68 0.57 16.45
CA VAL A 191 4.27 0.49 15.12
C VAL A 191 5.53 -0.36 15.14
N ASN A 192 5.59 -1.38 14.30
CA ASN A 192 6.82 -2.10 14.03
C ASN A 192 7.62 -1.42 12.91
N ILE A 193 8.91 -1.27 13.12
CA ILE A 193 9.84 -0.57 12.22
C ILE A 193 10.90 -1.56 11.78
N GLY A 194 11.00 -1.79 10.48
CA GLY A 194 11.87 -2.77 9.85
C GLY A 194 13.34 -2.35 9.78
N LYS A 195 14.18 -3.30 9.40
CA LYS A 195 15.63 -3.09 9.19
C LYS A 195 15.89 -1.95 8.20
N GLY A 196 16.75 -1.01 8.59
CA GLY A 196 17.15 0.12 7.75
C GLY A 196 16.03 1.08 7.36
N ALA A 197 14.85 0.95 7.93
CA ALA A 197 13.75 1.89 7.72
C ALA A 197 14.09 3.26 8.30
N THR A 198 13.55 4.31 7.70
CA THR A 198 13.77 5.68 8.15
C THR A 198 12.44 6.36 8.44
N ILE A 199 12.32 6.96 9.63
CA ILE A 199 11.22 7.85 10.00
C ILE A 199 11.85 9.21 10.33
N ASP A 200 11.48 10.24 9.57
CA ASP A 200 12.06 11.57 9.72
C ASP A 200 10.97 12.64 9.81
N GLY A 201 10.73 13.15 11.02
CA GLY A 201 9.77 14.23 11.26
C GLY A 201 8.29 13.85 11.17
N ALA A 202 7.92 12.57 11.23
CA ALA A 202 6.52 12.16 11.20
C ALA A 202 5.73 12.70 12.41
N SER A 203 4.52 13.19 12.16
CA SER A 203 3.65 13.75 13.21
C SER A 203 2.91 12.68 14.00
N LEU A 204 2.36 11.67 13.34
CA LEU A 204 1.65 10.57 14.00
C LEU A 204 1.70 9.29 13.17
N LEU A 205 2.20 8.23 13.76
CA LEU A 205 2.09 6.87 13.23
C LEU A 205 1.41 6.01 14.29
N GLU A 206 0.33 5.33 13.94
CA GLU A 206 -0.45 4.53 14.87
C GLU A 206 -0.91 3.21 14.25
N ASN A 207 -0.73 2.11 14.97
CA ASN A 207 -1.11 0.75 14.56
C ASN A 207 -0.64 0.41 13.15
N GLY A 208 0.67 0.26 12.97
CA GLY A 208 1.23 0.04 11.64
C GLY A 208 2.53 -0.74 11.60
N THR A 209 2.95 -1.04 10.38
CA THR A 209 4.27 -1.61 10.08
C THR A 209 4.96 -0.77 9.02
N VAL A 210 6.17 -0.32 9.32
CA VAL A 210 7.09 0.30 8.37
C VAL A 210 8.13 -0.77 8.03
N CYS A 211 8.03 -1.39 6.85
CA CYS A 211 8.89 -2.50 6.46
C CYS A 211 10.35 -2.08 6.18
N ALA A 212 11.20 -3.06 5.88
CA ALA A 212 12.62 -2.81 5.66
C ALA A 212 12.88 -1.79 4.55
N GLY A 213 13.77 -0.84 4.81
CA GLY A 213 14.16 0.21 3.86
C GLY A 213 13.05 1.20 3.48
N ALA A 214 11.86 1.12 4.08
CA ALA A 214 10.81 2.09 3.85
C ALA A 214 11.13 3.44 4.51
N TYR A 215 10.58 4.50 3.95
CA TYR A 215 10.77 5.88 4.41
C TYR A 215 9.43 6.52 4.77
N VAL A 216 9.35 7.11 5.96
CA VAL A 216 8.21 7.92 6.40
C VAL A 216 8.72 9.30 6.80
N GLY A 217 8.30 10.33 6.08
CA GLY A 217 8.87 11.68 6.19
C GLY A 217 8.05 12.67 6.98
N ILE A 218 8.38 13.94 6.72
CA ILE A 218 7.91 15.10 7.50
C ILE A 218 6.38 15.23 7.49
N ASP A 219 5.82 15.48 8.67
CA ASP A 219 4.41 15.77 8.93
C ASP A 219 3.43 14.66 8.51
N VAL A 220 3.92 13.48 8.16
CA VAL A 220 3.07 12.33 7.83
C VAL A 220 2.21 11.93 9.04
N GLN A 221 0.93 11.67 8.79
CA GLN A 221 0.02 11.03 9.73
C GLN A 221 -0.56 9.77 9.11
N ALA A 222 -0.33 8.63 9.74
CA ALA A 222 -0.84 7.34 9.26
C ALA A 222 -1.41 6.52 10.41
N ARG A 223 -2.62 5.97 10.20
CA ARG A 223 -3.29 5.06 11.13
C ARG A 223 -3.71 3.79 10.42
N ASP A 224 -3.60 2.65 11.11
CA ASP A 224 -4.02 1.35 10.57
C ASP A 224 -3.37 1.07 9.21
N PHE A 225 -2.06 1.12 9.14
CA PHE A 225 -1.34 1.16 7.88
C PHE A 225 -0.21 0.13 7.79
N ILE A 226 0.17 -0.15 6.54
CA ILE A 226 1.41 -0.87 6.23
C ILE A 226 2.15 -0.11 5.13
N ALA A 227 3.41 0.20 5.36
CA ALA A 227 4.36 0.67 4.37
C ALA A 227 5.33 -0.48 4.05
N ALA A 228 5.17 -1.09 2.88
CA ALA A 228 5.97 -2.24 2.46
C ALA A 228 7.42 -1.84 2.13
N GLU A 229 8.24 -2.81 1.75
CA GLU A 229 9.67 -2.61 1.49
C GLU A 229 9.93 -1.49 0.48
N GLY A 230 10.78 -0.55 0.87
CA GLY A 230 11.16 0.58 0.03
C GLY A 230 10.03 1.58 -0.27
N ALA A 231 8.86 1.45 0.33
CA ALA A 231 7.79 2.43 0.20
C ALA A 231 8.24 3.78 0.77
N ARG A 232 7.81 4.87 0.13
CA ARG A 232 8.05 6.24 0.55
C ARG A 232 6.73 6.96 0.82
N ILE A 233 6.51 7.39 2.05
CA ILE A 233 5.37 8.21 2.47
C ILE A 233 5.93 9.50 3.02
N ASP A 234 5.61 10.65 2.42
CA ASP A 234 6.28 11.91 2.77
C ASP A 234 5.36 13.13 2.66
N GLY A 235 5.92 14.31 2.95
CA GLY A 235 5.33 15.60 2.64
C GLY A 235 3.93 15.84 3.18
N GLY A 236 3.66 15.52 4.44
CA GLY A 236 2.36 15.75 5.07
C GLY A 236 1.21 14.84 4.58
N THR A 237 1.55 13.70 3.99
CA THR A 237 0.56 12.69 3.55
C THR A 237 -0.28 12.18 4.72
N LEU A 238 -1.60 12.02 4.49
CA LEU A 238 -2.55 11.50 5.48
C LEU A 238 -3.10 10.15 5.03
N LEU A 239 -2.91 9.12 5.86
CA LEU A 239 -3.38 7.76 5.57
C LEU A 239 -4.24 7.22 6.70
N GLU A 240 -5.35 6.57 6.35
CA GLU A 240 -6.18 5.83 7.27
C GLU A 240 -6.63 4.50 6.65
N ARG A 241 -6.35 3.37 7.31
CA ARG A 241 -6.60 2.03 6.78
C ARG A 241 -6.07 1.85 5.34
N CYS A 242 -4.75 1.99 5.19
CA CYS A 242 -4.10 1.96 3.88
C CYS A 242 -2.94 0.97 3.82
N PHE A 243 -2.71 0.44 2.62
CA PHE A 243 -1.54 -0.35 2.28
C PHE A 243 -0.72 0.37 1.21
N ALA A 244 0.52 0.71 1.52
CA ALA A 244 1.49 1.22 0.55
C ALA A 244 2.47 0.09 0.21
N GLY A 245 2.34 -0.46 -0.99
CA GLY A 245 3.10 -1.60 -1.50
C GLY A 245 4.57 -1.29 -1.79
N GLU A 246 5.29 -2.28 -2.27
CA GLU A 246 6.73 -2.21 -2.53
C GLU A 246 7.08 -1.03 -3.46
N CYS A 247 7.99 -0.17 -3.00
CA CYS A 247 8.45 1.01 -3.73
C CYS A 247 7.34 2.00 -4.16
N CYS A 248 6.17 1.98 -3.50
CA CYS A 248 5.17 3.03 -3.66
C CYS A 248 5.70 4.38 -3.17
N THR A 249 5.23 5.45 -3.79
CA THR A 249 5.46 6.83 -3.31
C THR A 249 4.12 7.51 -3.10
N LEU A 250 3.87 7.98 -1.88
CA LEU A 250 2.71 8.78 -1.50
C LEU A 250 3.25 10.08 -0.88
N ASP A 251 3.01 11.24 -1.51
CA ASP A 251 3.74 12.46 -1.17
C ASP A 251 2.89 13.73 -1.38
N LYS A 252 3.42 14.86 -0.95
CA LYS A 252 2.88 16.21 -1.21
C LYS A 252 1.42 16.39 -0.79
N HIS A 253 1.13 16.08 0.48
CA HIS A 253 -0.20 16.19 1.06
C HIS A 253 -1.26 15.30 0.41
N PHE A 254 -0.85 14.17 -0.17
CA PHE A 254 -1.80 13.17 -0.65
C PHE A 254 -2.63 12.61 0.51
N THR A 255 -3.94 12.46 0.31
CA THR A 255 -4.83 11.90 1.33
C THR A 255 -5.44 10.59 0.84
N ALA A 256 -5.46 9.57 1.71
CA ALA A 256 -6.07 8.30 1.36
C ALA A 256 -6.77 7.64 2.55
N VAL A 257 -7.95 7.10 2.29
CA VAL A 257 -8.73 6.31 3.25
C VAL A 257 -9.15 5.01 2.57
N ASP A 258 -9.10 3.90 3.32
CA ASP A 258 -9.51 2.57 2.86
C ASP A 258 -8.92 2.16 1.50
N SER A 259 -7.65 2.45 1.27
CA SER A 259 -7.03 2.36 -0.04
C SER A 259 -5.80 1.47 -0.09
N LEU A 260 -5.64 0.76 -1.22
CA LEU A 260 -4.54 -0.14 -1.48
C LEU A 260 -3.71 0.40 -2.64
N PHE A 261 -2.42 0.57 -2.43
CA PHE A 261 -1.46 0.99 -3.45
C PHE A 261 -0.41 -0.12 -3.62
N PHE A 262 -0.32 -0.69 -4.82
CA PHE A 262 0.63 -1.75 -5.10
C PHE A 262 1.89 -1.23 -5.80
N ALA A 263 2.81 -2.13 -6.07
CA ALA A 263 4.20 -1.84 -6.42
C ALA A 263 4.40 -0.70 -7.43
N ASN A 264 5.38 0.15 -7.15
CA ASN A 264 5.77 1.30 -7.98
C ASN A 264 4.64 2.32 -8.27
N SER A 265 3.54 2.30 -7.51
CA SER A 265 2.52 3.35 -7.60
C SER A 265 3.07 4.67 -7.08
N HIS A 266 2.64 5.80 -7.69
CA HIS A 266 3.13 7.12 -7.33
C HIS A 266 1.97 8.13 -7.29
N CYS A 267 1.55 8.52 -6.09
CA CYS A 267 0.45 9.45 -5.89
C CYS A 267 0.90 10.68 -5.08
N GLU A 268 0.54 11.85 -5.58
CA GLU A 268 0.86 13.13 -4.97
C GLU A 268 -0.35 14.08 -5.04
N ASN A 269 -0.50 14.96 -4.07
CA ASN A 269 -1.44 16.10 -4.06
C ASN A 269 -2.94 15.78 -4.15
N GLY A 270 -3.34 14.58 -4.44
CA GLY A 270 -4.74 14.20 -4.69
C GLY A 270 -5.42 13.55 -3.50
N GLU A 271 -6.62 13.04 -3.76
CA GLU A 271 -7.42 12.31 -2.79
C GLU A 271 -7.80 10.93 -3.34
N ALA A 272 -7.74 9.92 -2.47
CA ALA A 272 -8.17 8.56 -2.77
C ALA A 272 -9.05 8.00 -1.66
N VAL A 273 -10.18 7.40 -2.04
CA VAL A 273 -11.09 6.72 -1.12
C VAL A 273 -11.47 5.37 -1.70
N SER A 274 -11.26 4.31 -0.93
CA SER A 274 -11.66 2.94 -1.30
C SER A 274 -11.10 2.49 -2.66
N ILE A 275 -9.87 2.86 -3.01
CA ILE A 275 -9.29 2.46 -4.30
C ILE A 275 -8.47 1.17 -4.17
N PHE A 276 -8.44 0.43 -5.28
CA PHE A 276 -7.49 -0.63 -5.55
C PHE A 276 -6.52 -0.16 -6.64
N ALA A 277 -5.48 0.54 -6.22
CA ALA A 277 -4.43 0.99 -7.12
C ALA A 277 -3.43 -0.15 -7.34
N GLY A 278 -3.65 -0.94 -8.39
CA GLY A 278 -2.70 -1.95 -8.85
C GLY A 278 -1.36 -1.32 -9.25
N PRO A 279 -0.35 -2.15 -9.54
CA PRO A 279 1.00 -1.68 -9.82
C PRO A 279 1.06 -0.55 -10.86
N TYR A 280 2.01 0.37 -10.68
CA TYR A 280 2.24 1.51 -11.59
C TYR A 280 1.04 2.46 -11.75
N THR A 281 0.23 2.61 -10.73
CA THR A 281 -0.79 3.67 -10.69
C THR A 281 -0.14 5.01 -10.39
N VAL A 282 -0.47 6.02 -11.20
CA VAL A 282 0.12 7.35 -11.13
C VAL A 282 -0.95 8.44 -11.03
N SER A 283 -0.83 9.31 -10.04
CA SER A 283 -1.63 10.53 -9.85
C SER A 283 -0.77 11.62 -9.23
N HIS A 284 -0.35 12.63 -10.00
CA HIS A 284 0.61 13.63 -9.53
C HIS A 284 0.02 15.02 -9.27
N HIS A 285 -1.24 15.24 -9.61
CA HIS A 285 -1.78 16.59 -9.67
C HIS A 285 -2.83 16.86 -8.61
N LYS A 286 -2.88 18.12 -8.14
CA LYS A 286 -3.98 18.61 -7.31
C LYS A 286 -5.32 18.44 -8.03
N SER A 287 -6.40 18.37 -7.27
CA SER A 287 -7.76 18.21 -7.77
C SER A 287 -8.06 16.87 -8.48
N SER A 288 -7.17 15.88 -8.38
CA SER A 288 -7.49 14.52 -8.80
C SER A 288 -8.22 13.80 -7.68
N LEU A 289 -9.40 13.24 -8.00
CA LEU A 289 -10.25 12.51 -7.08
C LEU A 289 -10.43 11.08 -7.58
N LEU A 290 -9.98 10.11 -6.79
CA LEU A 290 -10.05 8.69 -7.10
C LEU A 290 -10.94 8.00 -6.05
N ILE A 291 -12.16 7.62 -6.43
CA ILE A 291 -13.10 6.99 -5.51
C ILE A 291 -13.51 5.61 -6.03
N ALA A 292 -13.33 4.60 -5.21
CA ALA A 292 -13.84 3.24 -5.40
C ALA A 292 -13.52 2.63 -6.79
N GLY A 293 -12.35 2.95 -7.31
CA GLY A 293 -11.84 2.44 -8.58
C GLY A 293 -10.84 1.30 -8.40
N MET A 294 -10.77 0.42 -9.40
CA MET A 294 -9.72 -0.57 -9.57
C MET A 294 -8.98 -0.35 -10.87
N PHE A 295 -7.68 -0.24 -10.80
CA PHE A 295 -6.84 0.04 -11.97
C PHE A 295 -5.41 -0.44 -11.78
N SER A 296 -4.64 -0.52 -12.86
CA SER A 296 -3.21 -0.81 -12.84
C SER A 296 -2.52 -0.20 -14.06
N PHE A 297 -1.24 0.12 -13.94
CA PHE A 297 -0.51 0.82 -15.00
C PHE A 297 -1.27 2.08 -15.46
N PHE A 298 -1.92 2.71 -14.54
CA PHE A 298 -2.91 3.75 -14.75
C PHE A 298 -2.29 5.13 -14.58
N ASN A 299 -2.79 6.12 -15.33
CA ASN A 299 -2.38 7.50 -15.14
C ASN A 299 -3.60 8.42 -15.03
N ALA A 300 -3.80 9.04 -13.88
CA ALA A 300 -4.77 10.09 -13.66
C ALA A 300 -4.22 11.44 -14.14
N GLY A 301 -4.87 12.05 -15.11
CA GLY A 301 -4.55 13.41 -15.56
C GLY A 301 -4.95 14.45 -14.50
N SER A 302 -4.42 15.67 -14.63
CA SER A 302 -4.73 16.78 -13.73
C SER A 302 -6.24 17.06 -13.69
N GLY A 303 -6.82 17.13 -12.48
CA GLY A 303 -8.26 17.41 -12.30
C GLY A 303 -9.18 16.27 -12.76
N SER A 304 -8.64 15.08 -13.03
CA SER A 304 -9.49 13.93 -13.34
C SER A 304 -10.29 13.49 -12.13
N ASN A 305 -11.52 13.02 -12.38
CA ASN A 305 -12.45 12.63 -11.35
C ASN A 305 -13.10 11.28 -11.69
N GLN A 306 -12.95 10.32 -10.78
CA GLN A 306 -13.59 9.02 -10.84
C GLN A 306 -14.60 8.93 -9.70
N SER A 307 -15.83 9.32 -9.96
CA SER A 307 -16.88 9.27 -8.97
C SER A 307 -18.25 9.34 -9.67
N ASN A 308 -19.32 9.31 -8.90
CA ASN A 308 -20.66 9.63 -9.39
C ASN A 308 -21.28 10.84 -8.68
N HIS A 309 -20.48 11.60 -7.95
CA HIS A 309 -20.96 12.73 -7.13
C HIS A 309 -21.60 13.84 -7.96
N LEU A 310 -21.06 14.12 -9.14
CA LEU A 310 -21.62 15.14 -10.06
C LEU A 310 -23.06 14.85 -10.44
N PHE A 311 -23.44 13.58 -10.59
CA PHE A 311 -24.77 13.16 -11.02
C PHE A 311 -25.65 12.66 -9.86
N LYS A 312 -25.18 12.73 -8.62
CA LYS A 312 -25.88 12.29 -7.41
C LYS A 312 -26.46 10.87 -7.51
N SER A 313 -25.70 9.97 -8.13
CA SER A 313 -26.13 8.59 -8.41
C SER A 313 -26.01 7.65 -7.18
N GLY A 314 -25.76 8.19 -5.99
CA GLY A 314 -25.54 7.41 -4.77
C GLY A 314 -24.07 6.98 -4.60
N ALA A 315 -23.80 6.17 -3.58
CA ALA A 315 -22.44 5.81 -3.18
C ALA A 315 -21.90 4.53 -3.85
N VAL A 316 -22.52 4.06 -4.93
CA VAL A 316 -22.03 2.89 -5.68
C VAL A 316 -21.13 3.36 -6.81
N HIS A 317 -19.82 3.17 -6.64
CA HIS A 317 -18.82 3.60 -7.60
C HIS A 317 -18.28 2.43 -8.42
N GLN A 318 -17.48 1.58 -7.88
CA GLN A 318 -16.98 0.31 -8.45
C GLN A 318 -16.50 0.39 -9.92
N SER A 319 -15.83 1.46 -10.29
CA SER A 319 -15.25 1.55 -11.62
C SER A 319 -14.04 0.63 -11.77
N VAL A 320 -13.89 0.04 -12.96
CA VAL A 320 -12.73 -0.76 -13.33
C VAL A 320 -12.11 -0.19 -14.60
N HIS A 321 -10.94 0.40 -14.45
CA HIS A 321 -10.13 0.86 -15.57
C HIS A 321 -9.05 -0.18 -15.82
N LEU A 322 -9.24 -0.99 -16.83
CA LEU A 322 -8.31 -2.08 -17.12
C LEU A 322 -6.90 -1.53 -17.39
N ARG A 323 -5.94 -2.42 -17.32
CA ARG A 323 -4.50 -2.12 -17.41
C ARG A 323 -4.16 -1.07 -18.47
N GLY A 324 -3.38 -0.05 -18.09
CA GLY A 324 -2.84 0.94 -18.99
C GLY A 324 -3.78 2.06 -19.38
N CYS A 325 -4.98 2.13 -18.80
CA CYS A 325 -5.89 3.25 -19.03
C CYS A 325 -5.30 4.59 -18.58
N LYS A 326 -5.67 5.64 -19.27
CA LYS A 326 -5.26 7.01 -18.95
C LYS A 326 -6.42 7.97 -18.99
N PHE A 327 -6.47 8.86 -18.01
CA PHE A 327 -7.37 9.99 -17.99
C PHE A 327 -6.61 11.24 -18.45
N ALA A 328 -7.18 11.92 -19.44
CA ALA A 328 -6.72 13.25 -19.83
C ALA A 328 -7.02 14.26 -18.69
N SER A 329 -6.43 15.44 -18.75
CA SER A 329 -6.71 16.51 -17.81
C SER A 329 -8.19 16.87 -17.82
N GLY A 330 -8.79 16.99 -16.64
CA GLY A 330 -10.21 17.31 -16.47
C GLY A 330 -11.18 16.20 -16.89
N ALA A 331 -10.69 15.01 -17.23
CA ALA A 331 -11.59 13.91 -17.61
C ALA A 331 -12.43 13.47 -16.41
N TYR A 332 -13.71 13.24 -16.65
CA TYR A 332 -14.67 12.70 -15.69
C TYR A 332 -15.32 11.44 -16.25
N ILE A 333 -15.47 10.42 -15.42
CA ILE A 333 -16.23 9.23 -15.77
C ILE A 333 -17.24 8.90 -14.67
N MET A 334 -18.47 8.65 -15.04
CA MET A 334 -19.55 8.32 -14.12
C MET A 334 -19.47 6.82 -13.75
N SER A 335 -19.19 6.55 -12.50
CA SER A 335 -19.20 5.19 -11.95
C SER A 335 -20.61 4.65 -11.75
N PRO A 336 -20.84 3.33 -11.85
CA PRO A 336 -19.88 2.29 -12.24
C PRO A 336 -19.54 2.32 -13.74
N ALA A 337 -18.30 2.05 -14.08
CA ALA A 337 -17.80 1.99 -15.46
C ALA A 337 -16.75 0.90 -15.62
N LEU A 338 -16.62 0.36 -16.84
CA LEU A 338 -15.63 -0.67 -17.18
C LEU A 338 -14.95 -0.31 -18.51
N GLU A 339 -13.69 0.14 -18.45
CA GLU A 339 -12.94 0.53 -19.64
C GLU A 339 -11.93 -0.52 -20.07
N GLY A 340 -11.86 -0.73 -21.38
CA GLY A 340 -10.93 -1.65 -22.02
C GLY A 340 -9.46 -1.27 -21.77
N ALA A 341 -8.58 -2.27 -21.77
CA ALA A 341 -7.15 -2.07 -21.54
C ALA A 341 -6.56 -1.02 -22.49
N PHE A 342 -5.66 -0.18 -21.98
CA PHE A 342 -4.97 0.87 -22.75
C PHE A 342 -5.90 1.93 -23.38
N THR A 343 -7.08 2.14 -22.80
CA THR A 343 -8.01 3.18 -23.26
C THR A 343 -7.57 4.55 -22.74
N MET A 344 -7.62 5.55 -23.63
CA MET A 344 -7.46 6.96 -23.28
C MET A 344 -8.83 7.61 -23.14
N ILE A 345 -9.11 8.18 -21.98
CA ILE A 345 -10.40 8.80 -21.62
C ILE A 345 -10.24 10.33 -21.66
N MET A 346 -11.07 11.03 -22.44
CA MET A 346 -11.01 12.48 -22.65
C MET A 346 -12.40 13.10 -22.60
N GLY A 347 -12.59 14.13 -21.76
CA GLY A 347 -13.87 14.82 -21.57
C GLY A 347 -14.71 14.22 -20.44
N HIS A 348 -15.99 14.56 -20.42
CA HIS A 348 -16.94 14.17 -19.39
C HIS A 348 -17.92 13.12 -19.89
N HIS A 349 -17.96 11.98 -19.22
CA HIS A 349 -18.78 10.84 -19.60
C HIS A 349 -19.87 10.60 -18.55
N SER A 350 -21.12 10.86 -18.92
CA SER A 350 -22.29 10.89 -18.03
C SER A 350 -23.10 9.59 -18.03
N TYR A 351 -22.56 8.50 -18.58
CA TYR A 351 -23.22 7.21 -18.66
C TYR A 351 -22.32 6.12 -18.09
N HIS A 352 -22.93 5.01 -17.68
CA HIS A 352 -22.23 3.81 -17.26
C HIS A 352 -21.73 3.06 -18.49
N HIS A 353 -20.44 3.16 -18.76
CA HIS A 353 -19.82 2.55 -19.92
C HIS A 353 -19.31 1.14 -19.62
N ASP A 354 -19.44 0.27 -20.61
CA ASP A 354 -18.67 -0.96 -20.69
C ASP A 354 -18.00 -1.01 -22.06
N THR A 355 -16.72 -0.69 -22.09
CA THR A 355 -15.86 -0.75 -23.28
C THR A 355 -14.80 -1.82 -23.18
N SER A 356 -14.98 -2.80 -22.28
CA SER A 356 -13.99 -3.83 -21.95
C SER A 356 -13.57 -4.69 -23.18
N ALA A 357 -14.47 -4.85 -24.14
CA ALA A 357 -14.18 -5.53 -25.41
C ALA A 357 -13.35 -4.70 -26.42
N PHE A 358 -13.08 -3.44 -26.12
CA PHE A 358 -12.39 -2.52 -27.04
C PHE A 358 -11.07 -2.00 -26.46
N PRO A 359 -10.04 -2.83 -26.29
CA PRO A 359 -8.72 -2.37 -25.87
C PRO A 359 -8.13 -1.34 -26.84
N TYR A 360 -7.17 -0.56 -26.35
CA TYR A 360 -6.47 0.47 -27.13
C TYR A 360 -7.37 1.50 -27.79
N SER A 361 -8.47 1.86 -27.15
CA SER A 361 -9.44 2.80 -27.70
C SER A 361 -9.23 4.23 -27.19
N TYR A 362 -9.85 5.19 -27.87
CA TYR A 362 -10.15 6.48 -27.29
C TYR A 362 -11.62 6.54 -26.92
N LEU A 363 -11.89 7.04 -25.71
CA LEU A 363 -13.21 7.43 -25.24
C LEU A 363 -13.24 8.95 -25.15
N ILE A 364 -14.02 9.60 -26.04
CA ILE A 364 -14.00 11.04 -26.26
C ILE A 364 -15.39 11.59 -26.05
N GLU A 365 -15.48 12.73 -25.36
CA GLU A 365 -16.70 13.54 -25.37
C GLU A 365 -16.72 14.43 -26.60
N LYS A 366 -17.81 14.36 -27.36
CA LYS A 366 -18.07 15.26 -28.45
C LYS A 366 -19.55 15.71 -28.38
N GLU A 367 -19.77 17.02 -28.27
CA GLU A 367 -21.11 17.62 -28.23
C GLU A 367 -22.02 17.00 -27.14
N GLY A 368 -21.46 16.76 -25.96
CA GLY A 368 -22.18 16.14 -24.82
C GLY A 368 -22.44 14.64 -24.99
N ARG A 369 -21.87 13.99 -25.99
CA ARG A 369 -22.01 12.56 -26.24
C ARG A 369 -20.68 11.84 -26.07
N THR A 370 -20.73 10.66 -25.48
CA THR A 370 -19.58 9.76 -25.45
C THR A 370 -19.41 9.08 -26.79
N THR A 371 -18.22 9.18 -27.35
CA THR A 371 -17.82 8.53 -28.61
C THR A 371 -16.68 7.58 -28.34
N LEU A 372 -16.84 6.32 -28.68
CA LEU A 372 -15.77 5.31 -28.67
C LEU A 372 -15.09 5.27 -30.05
N MET A 373 -13.76 5.35 -30.05
CA MET A 373 -12.93 5.14 -31.25
C MET A 373 -12.09 3.88 -31.04
N PRO A 374 -12.58 2.71 -31.48
CA PRO A 374 -11.90 1.43 -31.28
C PRO A 374 -10.51 1.41 -31.91
N GLY A 375 -9.52 0.92 -31.16
CA GLY A 375 -8.15 0.73 -31.64
C GLY A 375 -7.36 2.04 -31.90
N ALA A 376 -7.92 3.22 -31.68
CA ALA A 376 -7.26 4.49 -32.00
C ALA A 376 -5.95 4.72 -31.23
N ASN A 377 -5.78 4.06 -30.08
CA ASN A 377 -4.57 4.17 -29.24
C ASN A 377 -3.48 3.14 -29.61
N LEU A 378 -3.73 2.22 -30.52
CA LEU A 378 -2.74 1.21 -30.95
C LEU A 378 -1.48 1.82 -31.55
N THR A 379 -1.65 2.89 -32.30
CA THR A 379 -0.55 3.56 -33.04
C THR A 379 -0.07 4.83 -32.37
N SER A 380 -0.60 5.16 -31.18
CA SER A 380 -0.18 6.38 -30.49
C SER A 380 1.21 6.21 -29.88
N TYR A 381 2.08 7.16 -30.15
CA TYR A 381 3.42 7.22 -29.53
C TYR A 381 3.34 7.20 -28.00
N GLY A 382 2.29 7.79 -27.42
CA GLY A 382 2.10 7.82 -25.98
C GLY A 382 1.94 6.45 -25.34
N ALA A 383 1.18 5.55 -25.99
CA ALA A 383 0.99 4.17 -25.51
C ALA A 383 2.31 3.38 -25.60
N VAL A 384 2.99 3.40 -26.74
CA VAL A 384 4.28 2.71 -26.94
C VAL A 384 5.31 3.18 -25.92
N ARG A 385 5.49 4.48 -25.78
CA ARG A 385 6.42 5.09 -24.84
C ARG A 385 6.19 4.64 -23.39
N ASP A 386 4.95 4.57 -22.95
CA ASP A 386 4.65 4.23 -21.57
C ASP A 386 4.90 2.75 -21.28
N ILE A 387 4.62 1.89 -22.23
CA ILE A 387 4.89 0.47 -22.16
C ILE A 387 6.40 0.22 -22.00
N GLU A 388 7.23 0.88 -22.80
CA GLU A 388 8.68 0.74 -22.74
C GLU A 388 9.28 1.21 -21.41
N LYS A 389 8.65 2.20 -20.76
CA LYS A 389 9.15 2.76 -19.51
C LYS A 389 8.92 1.89 -18.26
N TRP A 390 7.86 1.08 -18.23
CA TRP A 390 7.46 0.43 -16.99
C TRP A 390 8.51 -0.51 -16.44
N GLY A 391 9.06 -1.38 -17.28
CA GLY A 391 10.13 -2.29 -16.88
C GLY A 391 11.39 -1.57 -16.40
N GLN A 392 11.75 -0.46 -17.06
CA GLN A 392 12.93 0.35 -16.71
C GLN A 392 12.75 1.09 -15.36
N ARG A 393 11.52 1.29 -14.92
CA ARG A 393 11.16 1.99 -13.68
C ARG A 393 10.85 1.05 -12.52
N ASP A 394 11.06 -0.24 -12.68
CA ASP A 394 10.87 -1.19 -11.59
C ASP A 394 11.98 -1.00 -10.54
N LYS A 395 11.58 -0.60 -9.34
CA LYS A 395 12.47 -0.33 -8.21
C LYS A 395 12.44 -1.43 -7.14
N ARG A 396 11.64 -2.46 -7.36
CA ARG A 396 11.43 -3.49 -6.37
C ARG A 396 12.69 -4.33 -6.12
N SER A 397 12.95 -4.62 -4.88
CA SER A 397 14.00 -5.54 -4.47
C SER A 397 13.46 -6.92 -4.04
N ALA A 398 12.28 -6.96 -3.44
CA ALA A 398 11.65 -8.19 -3.01
C ALA A 398 10.80 -8.84 -4.11
N GLY A 399 10.26 -8.04 -5.05
CA GLY A 399 9.54 -8.53 -6.21
C GLY A 399 8.28 -9.34 -5.87
N ARG A 400 7.56 -8.93 -4.82
CA ARG A 400 6.41 -9.70 -4.29
C ARG A 400 5.24 -9.74 -5.25
N ASP A 401 4.90 -8.60 -5.88
CA ASP A 401 3.87 -8.57 -6.90
C ASP A 401 4.36 -9.25 -8.18
N LEU A 402 3.56 -10.16 -8.74
CA LEU A 402 3.83 -10.75 -10.04
C LEU A 402 3.43 -9.74 -11.12
N ILE A 403 4.42 -9.07 -11.70
CA ILE A 403 4.20 -8.04 -12.71
C ILE A 403 4.67 -8.55 -14.07
N ASN A 404 3.74 -8.62 -15.02
CA ASN A 404 4.04 -8.84 -16.43
C ASN A 404 4.06 -7.49 -17.15
N PHE A 405 5.16 -7.17 -17.83
CA PHE A 405 5.32 -5.93 -18.59
C PHE A 405 4.85 -6.03 -20.04
N GLU A 406 4.57 -7.23 -20.51
CA GLU A 406 4.09 -7.42 -21.87
C GLU A 406 2.66 -6.90 -22.04
N THR A 407 2.43 -6.21 -23.12
CA THR A 407 1.15 -5.60 -23.47
C THR A 407 0.22 -6.58 -24.16
N TRP A 408 0.78 -7.48 -24.94
CA TRP A 408 0.06 -8.55 -25.59
C TRP A 408 0.00 -9.78 -24.68
N ASN A 409 -1.19 -10.15 -24.31
CA ASN A 409 -1.45 -11.33 -23.50
C ASN A 409 -2.82 -11.92 -23.89
N PRO A 410 -3.14 -13.16 -23.48
CA PRO A 410 -4.40 -13.80 -23.87
C PRO A 410 -5.66 -13.02 -23.49
N PHE A 411 -5.64 -12.27 -22.38
CA PHE A 411 -6.76 -11.45 -21.94
C PHE A 411 -7.06 -10.32 -22.94
N VAL A 412 -6.02 -9.56 -23.32
CA VAL A 412 -6.14 -8.47 -24.30
C VAL A 412 -6.50 -9.01 -25.67
N GLY A 413 -5.90 -10.13 -26.09
CA GLY A 413 -6.20 -10.78 -27.37
C GLY A 413 -7.67 -11.23 -27.46
N ASN A 414 -8.21 -11.84 -26.42
CA ASN A 414 -9.62 -12.24 -26.36
C ASN A 414 -10.57 -11.03 -26.39
N ALA A 415 -10.23 -9.94 -25.69
CA ALA A 415 -11.02 -8.72 -25.72
C ALA A 415 -11.05 -8.10 -27.11
N LEU A 416 -9.91 -8.04 -27.81
CA LEU A 416 -9.85 -7.56 -29.21
C LEU A 416 -10.70 -8.41 -30.16
N ALA A 417 -10.68 -9.74 -30.04
CA ALA A 417 -11.51 -10.64 -30.83
C ALA A 417 -12.99 -10.36 -30.61
N ALA A 418 -13.41 -10.26 -29.33
CA ALA A 418 -14.80 -9.94 -28.99
C ALA A 418 -15.22 -8.55 -29.50
N GLY A 419 -14.35 -7.57 -29.43
CA GLY A 419 -14.60 -6.22 -29.98
C GLY A 419 -14.74 -6.21 -31.49
N LEU A 420 -13.92 -6.98 -32.19
CA LEU A 420 -14.02 -7.13 -33.64
C LEU A 420 -15.35 -7.78 -34.07
N ASP A 421 -15.79 -8.81 -33.36
CA ASP A 421 -17.08 -9.48 -33.63
C ASP A 421 -18.26 -8.52 -33.36
N ALA A 422 -18.18 -7.72 -32.29
CA ALA A 422 -19.18 -6.70 -31.99
C ALA A 422 -19.25 -5.62 -33.12
N LEU A 423 -18.10 -5.16 -33.62
CA LEU A 423 -18.06 -4.19 -34.72
C LEU A 423 -18.61 -4.77 -36.04
N ARG A 424 -18.34 -6.04 -36.33
CA ARG A 424 -18.92 -6.73 -37.49
C ARG A 424 -20.45 -6.78 -37.41
N THR A 425 -20.95 -7.18 -36.24
CA THR A 425 -22.41 -7.24 -35.98
C THR A 425 -23.07 -5.86 -36.15
N LEU A 426 -22.42 -4.79 -35.70
CA LEU A 426 -22.91 -3.41 -35.87
C LEU A 426 -22.83 -2.95 -37.35
N TYR A 427 -21.86 -3.40 -38.12
CA TYR A 427 -21.72 -3.05 -39.53
C TYR A 427 -22.78 -3.75 -40.39
N ASP A 428 -23.16 -4.99 -40.05
CA ASP A 428 -24.14 -5.80 -40.77
C ASP A 428 -25.60 -5.46 -40.43
N SER A 429 -25.83 -4.61 -39.39
CA SER A 429 -27.16 -4.16 -38.95
C SER A 429 -27.58 -2.82 -39.55
#